data_bb93e7fd94ca749cabb66b5c5524c237
#
_entry.id   bb93e7fd94ca749cabb66b5c5524c237
#
_cell.length_a   1.000
_cell.length_b   1.000
_cell.length_c   1.000
_cell.angle_alpha   90.00
_cell.angle_beta   90.00
_cell.angle_gamma   90.00
#
_symmetry.space_group_name_H-M   'P 1'
#
loop_
_entity.id
_entity.type
_entity.pdbx_description
1 polymer ?
#
loop_
_entity_poly.entity_id
_entity_poly.type
_entity_poly.pdbx_seq_one_letter_code
_entity_poly.pdbx_strand_id
1 'polypeptide(L)'
;MGQKVNPHGLRVGVIKDWNARWYADKKTFGDFLVEDRKIRAFVMKKTDEIIKANSKNGKKPIDESKTNVGGISDIVIERKDNENIKVIIRTGSPALVFGSKGANKDALVKALDKEFNKNLANTKLSEREGAKKFMVDVEDVKVRDANATLVAQNIASQLENRISFRRAMKKAMSQAMKQDIKGIKTMCSGRLGGAEIARSETYHEGTIPLQTLRADIDYGFAEANTTYGRIGVKVWIYKGEIIPEKKNREEGGEA
;
A
#
# COMPACT_ATOMS: atom_id res chain seq x y z
N MET A 1 -14.01 -25.36 -2.92
CA MET A 1 -14.27 -23.90 -2.96
C MET A 1 -13.41 -23.29 -4.05
N GLY A 2 -14.00 -22.50 -4.96
CA GLY A 2 -13.26 -21.86 -6.03
C GLY A 2 -12.28 -20.79 -5.55
N GLN A 3 -11.31 -20.47 -6.39
CA GLN A 3 -10.37 -19.38 -6.15
C GLN A 3 -11.10 -18.02 -6.20
N LYS A 4 -10.71 -17.09 -5.33
CA LYS A 4 -11.29 -15.74 -5.29
C LYS A 4 -10.36 -14.76 -6.00
N VAL A 5 -10.93 -13.96 -6.89
CA VAL A 5 -10.23 -12.89 -7.58
C VAL A 5 -9.94 -11.75 -6.59
N ASN A 6 -8.83 -11.04 -6.80
CA ASN A 6 -8.53 -9.84 -6.02
C ASN A 6 -9.63 -8.79 -6.24
N PRO A 7 -10.28 -8.28 -5.18
CA PRO A 7 -11.38 -7.33 -5.30
C PRO A 7 -11.00 -6.03 -6.01
N HIS A 8 -9.75 -5.57 -5.85
CA HIS A 8 -9.25 -4.41 -6.55
C HIS A 8 -9.14 -4.69 -8.06
N GLY A 9 -8.50 -5.81 -8.44
CA GLY A 9 -8.34 -6.19 -9.84
C GLY A 9 -9.67 -6.40 -10.58
N LEU A 10 -10.71 -6.92 -9.88
CA LEU A 10 -12.05 -7.09 -10.45
C LEU A 10 -12.71 -5.74 -10.80
N ARG A 11 -12.33 -4.65 -10.11
CA ARG A 11 -12.95 -3.34 -10.21
C ARG A 11 -12.11 -2.29 -10.94
N VAL A 12 -10.92 -2.65 -11.39
CA VAL A 12 -10.07 -1.78 -12.20
C VAL A 12 -10.78 -1.47 -13.52
N GLY A 13 -10.81 -0.19 -13.89
CA GLY A 13 -11.52 0.29 -15.09
C GLY A 13 -13.03 0.49 -14.91
N VAL A 14 -13.62 0.08 -13.77
CA VAL A 14 -15.03 0.34 -13.43
C VAL A 14 -15.13 1.45 -12.39
N ILE A 15 -14.60 1.20 -11.19
CA ILE A 15 -14.61 2.16 -10.06
C ILE A 15 -13.23 2.41 -9.47
N LYS A 16 -12.25 1.57 -9.76
CA LYS A 16 -10.86 1.69 -9.30
C LYS A 16 -9.94 2.07 -10.44
N ASP A 17 -8.92 2.83 -10.11
CA ASP A 17 -7.86 3.22 -11.03
C ASP A 17 -6.60 2.37 -10.81
N TRP A 18 -5.67 2.46 -11.73
CA TRP A 18 -4.37 1.80 -11.68
C TRP A 18 -3.41 2.51 -10.71
N ASN A 19 -2.55 1.74 -10.08
CA ASN A 19 -1.44 2.29 -9.27
C ASN A 19 -0.21 2.67 -10.13
N ALA A 20 -0.29 2.50 -11.45
CA ALA A 20 0.69 2.94 -12.41
C ALA A 20 -0.01 3.83 -13.42
N ARG A 21 0.41 5.10 -13.54
CA ARG A 21 -0.20 6.11 -14.41
C ARG A 21 0.82 6.56 -15.43
N TRP A 22 0.96 5.77 -16.48
CA TRP A 22 1.84 6.06 -17.60
C TRP A 22 1.44 5.27 -18.84
N TYR A 23 1.92 5.72 -19.97
CA TYR A 23 1.82 5.04 -21.26
C TYR A 23 3.22 4.68 -21.74
N ALA A 24 3.35 3.55 -22.41
CA ALA A 24 4.59 3.12 -23.05
C ALA A 24 4.32 2.31 -24.32
N ASP A 25 5.24 2.35 -25.25
CA ASP A 25 5.20 1.54 -26.46
C ASP A 25 5.38 0.05 -26.14
N LYS A 26 4.91 -0.81 -27.04
CA LYS A 26 4.97 -2.26 -26.91
C LYS A 26 6.40 -2.78 -26.60
N LYS A 27 7.43 -2.10 -27.10
CA LYS A 27 8.83 -2.49 -26.89
C LYS A 27 9.33 -2.19 -25.48
N THR A 28 8.93 -1.05 -24.91
CA THR A 28 9.43 -0.53 -23.61
C THR A 28 8.51 -0.87 -22.43
N PHE A 29 7.28 -1.29 -22.71
CA PHE A 29 6.27 -1.57 -21.70
C PHE A 29 6.72 -2.60 -20.65
N GLY A 30 7.35 -3.70 -21.10
CA GLY A 30 7.85 -4.75 -20.22
C GLY A 30 8.93 -4.26 -19.27
N ASP A 31 9.86 -3.45 -19.78
CA ASP A 31 10.97 -2.91 -18.99
C ASP A 31 10.46 -1.96 -17.90
N PHE A 32 9.48 -1.11 -18.23
CA PHE A 32 8.87 -0.20 -17.26
C PHE A 32 8.11 -0.95 -16.15
N LEU A 33 7.39 -2.02 -16.47
CA LEU A 33 6.73 -2.84 -15.46
C LEU A 33 7.72 -3.47 -14.48
N VAL A 34 8.81 -4.03 -15.01
CA VAL A 34 9.87 -4.63 -14.18
C VAL A 34 10.54 -3.57 -13.32
N GLU A 35 10.79 -2.40 -13.88
CA GLU A 35 11.38 -1.27 -13.15
C GLU A 35 10.45 -0.75 -12.06
N ASP A 36 9.17 -0.55 -12.35
CA ASP A 36 8.17 -0.12 -11.35
C ASP A 36 8.08 -1.09 -10.18
N ARG A 37 8.16 -2.38 -10.44
CA ARG A 37 8.20 -3.39 -9.37
C ARG A 37 9.44 -3.23 -8.49
N LYS A 38 10.61 -2.98 -9.10
CA LYS A 38 11.86 -2.73 -8.38
C LYS A 38 11.78 -1.44 -7.56
N ILE A 39 11.23 -0.36 -8.14
CA ILE A 39 11.03 0.92 -7.45
C ILE A 39 10.14 0.74 -6.22
N ARG A 40 8.97 0.07 -6.35
CA ARG A 40 8.07 -0.18 -5.21
C ARG A 40 8.76 -0.96 -4.09
N ALA A 41 9.44 -2.05 -4.44
CA ALA A 41 10.15 -2.87 -3.47
C ALA A 41 11.28 -2.08 -2.77
N PHE A 42 12.03 -1.29 -3.54
CA PHE A 42 13.11 -0.45 -3.03
C PHE A 42 12.58 0.65 -2.10
N VAL A 43 11.52 1.36 -2.49
CA VAL A 43 10.89 2.42 -1.69
C VAL A 43 10.40 1.87 -0.36
N MET A 44 9.68 0.74 -0.35
CA MET A 44 9.22 0.10 0.89
C MET A 44 10.39 -0.20 1.83
N LYS A 45 11.41 -0.88 1.33
CA LYS A 45 12.58 -1.27 2.13
C LYS A 45 13.37 -0.05 2.61
N LYS A 46 13.64 0.89 1.70
CA LYS A 46 14.52 2.03 2.01
C LYS A 46 13.86 3.03 2.95
N THR A 47 12.55 3.25 2.82
CA THR A 47 11.79 4.09 3.76
C THR A 47 11.87 3.53 5.17
N ASP A 48 11.70 2.22 5.35
CA ASP A 48 11.84 1.59 6.66
C ASP A 48 13.26 1.73 7.23
N GLU A 49 14.30 1.54 6.42
CA GLU A 49 15.69 1.72 6.84
C GLU A 49 15.97 3.16 7.31
N ILE A 50 15.52 4.16 6.54
CA ILE A 50 15.71 5.59 6.86
C ILE A 50 14.98 5.94 8.17
N ILE A 51 13.73 5.51 8.32
CA ILE A 51 12.94 5.78 9.54
C ILE A 51 13.60 5.11 10.75
N LYS A 52 14.03 3.86 10.64
CA LYS A 52 14.73 3.14 11.72
C LYS A 52 16.06 3.79 12.09
N ALA A 53 16.86 4.21 11.11
CA ALA A 53 18.12 4.90 11.34
C ALA A 53 17.92 6.22 12.11
N ASN A 54 16.94 7.02 11.71
CA ASN A 54 16.62 8.28 12.36
C ASN A 54 15.97 8.09 13.74
N SER A 55 15.27 6.99 13.96
CA SER A 55 14.67 6.65 15.25
C SER A 55 15.73 6.24 16.30
N LYS A 56 16.85 5.64 15.89
CA LYS A 56 17.96 5.31 16.82
C LYS A 56 18.55 6.56 17.49
N ASN A 57 18.50 7.69 16.80
CA ASN A 57 18.94 8.98 17.32
C ASN A 57 17.87 9.71 18.15
N GLY A 58 16.68 9.13 18.30
CA GLY A 58 15.50 9.71 18.95
C GLY A 58 15.15 9.06 20.30
N LYS A 59 14.20 9.70 21.02
CA LYS A 59 13.76 9.27 22.37
C LYS A 59 13.00 7.93 22.42
N LYS A 60 12.59 7.36 21.27
CA LYS A 60 11.86 6.09 21.21
C LYS A 60 12.41 5.22 20.08
N PRO A 61 13.27 4.24 20.39
CA PRO A 61 13.74 3.29 19.38
C PRO A 61 12.57 2.46 18.84
N ILE A 62 12.52 2.32 17.52
CA ILE A 62 11.55 1.47 16.83
C ILE A 62 12.17 0.08 16.70
N ASP A 63 11.39 -0.96 17.00
CA ASP A 63 11.83 -2.35 16.86
C ASP A 63 12.35 -2.61 15.44
N GLU A 64 13.56 -3.12 15.33
CA GLU A 64 14.21 -3.44 14.05
C GLU A 64 13.48 -4.53 13.27
N SER A 65 12.76 -5.40 13.95
CA SER A 65 11.98 -6.47 13.34
C SER A 65 10.72 -6.00 12.62
N LYS A 66 10.20 -4.81 12.96
CA LYS A 66 8.97 -4.31 12.34
C LYS A 66 9.18 -3.95 10.88
N THR A 67 8.27 -4.45 10.04
CA THR A 67 8.16 -4.09 8.63
C THR A 67 7.12 -3.00 8.44
N ASN A 68 7.30 -2.18 7.41
CA ASN A 68 6.40 -1.07 7.07
C ASN A 68 6.12 -0.10 8.24
N VAL A 69 7.21 0.35 8.87
CA VAL A 69 7.16 1.32 9.99
C VAL A 69 6.52 2.65 9.57
N GLY A 70 6.71 3.04 8.32
CA GLY A 70 6.10 4.23 7.73
C GLY A 70 4.58 4.13 7.55
N GLY A 71 3.99 2.94 7.72
CA GLY A 71 2.55 2.73 7.47
C GLY A 71 2.17 3.06 6.04
N ILE A 72 2.96 2.61 5.06
CA ILE A 72 2.69 2.81 3.64
C ILE A 72 1.52 1.90 3.24
N SER A 73 0.47 2.49 2.68
CA SER A 73 -0.69 1.76 2.16
C SER A 73 -0.50 1.38 0.69
N ASP A 74 -0.12 2.36 -0.13
CA ASP A 74 0.03 2.23 -1.57
C ASP A 74 1.17 3.09 -2.08
N ILE A 75 1.74 2.69 -3.23
CA ILE A 75 2.73 3.47 -3.99
C ILE A 75 2.23 3.62 -5.40
N VAL A 76 1.92 4.85 -5.80
CA VAL A 76 1.52 5.19 -7.17
C VAL A 76 2.72 5.74 -7.92
N ILE A 77 2.93 5.25 -9.15
CA ILE A 77 4.04 5.68 -10.00
C ILE A 77 3.44 6.37 -11.22
N GLU A 78 3.83 7.62 -11.42
CA GLU A 78 3.48 8.42 -12.59
C GLU A 78 4.75 8.67 -13.41
N ARG A 79 4.70 8.39 -14.71
CA ARG A 79 5.78 8.70 -15.64
C ARG A 79 5.28 9.72 -16.65
N LYS A 80 5.95 10.84 -16.71
CA LYS A 80 5.68 11.84 -17.75
C LYS A 80 6.43 11.46 -19.03
N ASP A 81 7.70 11.07 -18.85
CA ASP A 81 8.62 10.63 -19.88
C ASP A 81 9.44 9.45 -19.35
N ASN A 82 10.30 8.89 -20.18
CA ASN A 82 11.22 7.82 -19.76
C ASN A 82 12.14 8.22 -18.62
N GLU A 83 12.47 9.51 -18.50
CA GLU A 83 13.41 10.07 -17.53
C GLU A 83 12.73 10.60 -16.26
N ASN A 84 11.51 11.17 -16.38
CA ASN A 84 10.84 11.82 -15.28
C ASN A 84 9.85 10.87 -14.58
N ILE A 85 10.22 10.41 -13.40
CA ILE A 85 9.44 9.45 -12.62
C ILE A 85 8.98 10.12 -11.31
N LYS A 86 7.66 10.21 -11.14
CA LYS A 86 7.05 10.69 -9.91
C LYS A 86 6.52 9.51 -9.11
N VAL A 87 6.99 9.37 -7.87
CA VAL A 87 6.58 8.32 -6.93
C VAL A 87 5.73 8.96 -5.84
N ILE A 88 4.46 8.61 -5.78
CA ILE A 88 3.51 9.09 -4.77
C ILE A 88 3.35 8.00 -3.73
N ILE A 89 3.73 8.31 -2.49
CA ILE A 89 3.67 7.39 -1.35
C ILE A 89 2.44 7.75 -0.52
N ARG A 90 1.43 6.87 -0.50
CA ARG A 90 0.27 7.01 0.37
C ARG A 90 0.56 6.35 1.71
N THR A 91 0.50 7.12 2.77
CA THR A 91 0.87 6.64 4.10
C THR A 91 -0.10 7.11 5.18
N GLY A 92 -0.28 6.27 6.20
CA GLY A 92 -0.98 6.64 7.42
C GLY A 92 -0.12 7.44 8.41
N SER A 93 1.18 7.61 8.17
CA SER A 93 2.10 8.35 9.04
C SER A 93 3.01 9.26 8.24
N PRO A 94 2.46 10.30 7.58
CA PRO A 94 3.22 11.15 6.67
C PRO A 94 4.40 11.85 7.35
N ALA A 95 4.27 12.24 8.60
CA ALA A 95 5.35 12.87 9.36
C ALA A 95 6.61 11.98 9.49
N LEU A 96 6.43 10.65 9.63
CA LEU A 96 7.55 9.71 9.70
C LEU A 96 8.24 9.53 8.35
N VAL A 97 7.45 9.46 7.28
CA VAL A 97 7.97 9.27 5.92
C VAL A 97 8.63 10.56 5.41
N PHE A 98 8.01 11.71 5.65
CA PHE A 98 8.53 13.01 5.23
C PHE A 98 9.78 13.39 6.04
N GLY A 99 9.76 13.12 7.35
CA GLY A 99 10.82 13.47 8.28
C GLY A 99 10.87 14.96 8.64
N SER A 100 11.79 15.32 9.53
CA SER A 100 12.02 16.71 9.92
C SER A 100 12.50 17.53 8.71
N LYS A 101 11.76 18.58 8.35
CA LYS A 101 12.06 19.47 7.21
C LYS A 101 12.27 18.75 5.87
N GLY A 102 11.68 17.55 5.70
CA GLY A 102 11.82 16.77 4.46
C GLY A 102 13.07 15.89 4.36
N ALA A 103 13.87 15.78 5.42
CA ALA A 103 15.13 15.06 5.39
C ALA A 103 15.02 13.60 4.95
N ASN A 104 13.94 12.89 5.37
CA ASN A 104 13.73 11.50 4.96
C ASN A 104 13.35 11.39 3.48
N LYS A 105 12.51 12.31 3.00
CA LYS A 105 12.13 12.42 1.59
C LYS A 105 13.36 12.63 0.70
N ASP A 106 14.23 13.60 1.07
CA ASP A 106 15.44 13.91 0.31
C ASP A 106 16.46 12.77 0.34
N ALA A 107 16.57 12.08 1.48
CA ALA A 107 17.40 10.88 1.59
C ALA A 107 16.89 9.74 0.70
N LEU A 108 15.56 9.60 0.59
CA LEU A 108 14.94 8.60 -0.28
C LEU A 108 15.17 8.92 -1.76
N VAL A 109 15.02 10.18 -2.18
CA VAL A 109 15.31 10.63 -3.56
C VAL A 109 16.75 10.33 -3.91
N LYS A 110 17.72 10.74 -3.07
CA LYS A 110 19.14 10.44 -3.29
C LYS A 110 19.44 8.95 -3.37
N ALA A 111 18.75 8.13 -2.58
CA ALA A 111 18.90 6.68 -2.62
C ALA A 111 18.34 6.08 -3.92
N LEU A 112 17.22 6.58 -4.42
CA LEU A 112 16.63 6.19 -5.70
C LEU A 112 17.56 6.56 -6.87
N ASP A 113 18.05 7.81 -6.89
CA ASP A 113 18.98 8.26 -7.92
C ASP A 113 20.25 7.39 -7.96
N LYS A 114 20.80 7.07 -6.79
CA LYS A 114 21.99 6.21 -6.70
C LYS A 114 21.74 4.80 -7.18
N GLU A 115 20.57 4.22 -6.89
CA GLU A 115 20.27 2.83 -7.24
C GLU A 115 19.93 2.66 -8.72
N PHE A 116 19.09 3.54 -9.27
CA PHE A 116 18.59 3.39 -10.64
C PHE A 116 19.44 4.07 -11.71
N ASN A 117 20.37 4.96 -11.31
CA ASN A 117 21.33 5.60 -12.20
C ASN A 117 22.78 5.07 -12.01
N LYS A 118 22.95 3.85 -11.52
CA LYS A 118 24.27 3.24 -11.25
C LYS A 118 25.22 3.27 -12.46
N ASN A 119 24.68 3.04 -13.65
CA ASN A 119 25.49 3.03 -14.89
C ASN A 119 26.03 4.42 -15.28
N LEU A 120 25.47 5.48 -14.71
CA LEU A 120 25.82 6.87 -14.98
C LEU A 120 26.52 7.54 -13.78
N ALA A 121 26.97 6.75 -12.80
CA ALA A 121 27.50 7.25 -11.52
C ALA A 121 28.73 8.15 -11.64
N ASN A 122 29.51 8.03 -12.71
CA ASN A 122 30.77 8.77 -12.93
C ASN A 122 30.59 10.08 -13.72
N THR A 123 29.37 10.42 -14.15
CA THR A 123 29.05 11.63 -14.92
C THR A 123 28.33 12.66 -14.06
N LYS A 124 28.58 13.96 -14.24
CA LYS A 124 27.86 15.02 -13.53
C LYS A 124 26.36 14.96 -13.84
N LEU A 125 25.51 15.23 -12.85
CA LEU A 125 24.03 15.11 -12.98
C LEU A 125 23.45 15.90 -14.15
N SER A 126 24.04 17.05 -14.48
CA SER A 126 23.65 17.94 -15.59
C SER A 126 24.02 17.43 -16.98
N GLU A 127 24.93 16.48 -17.09
CA GLU A 127 25.48 15.96 -18.35
C GLU A 127 25.05 14.52 -18.63
N ARG A 128 24.17 13.97 -17.80
CA ARG A 128 23.69 12.58 -17.91
C ARG A 128 22.52 12.51 -18.88
N GLU A 129 22.78 12.30 -20.15
CA GLU A 129 21.74 11.94 -21.12
C GLU A 129 21.10 10.60 -20.70
N GLY A 130 19.76 10.56 -20.65
CA GLY A 130 19.00 9.37 -20.23
C GLY A 130 18.98 9.11 -18.71
N ALA A 131 19.48 10.04 -17.87
CA ALA A 131 19.41 9.91 -16.42
C ALA A 131 17.98 10.09 -15.91
N LYS A 132 17.53 9.13 -15.09
CA LYS A 132 16.20 9.19 -14.48
C LYS A 132 16.16 10.19 -13.34
N LYS A 133 15.18 11.07 -13.38
CA LYS A 133 14.90 12.07 -12.34
C LYS A 133 13.75 11.59 -11.49
N PHE A 134 14.01 11.35 -10.21
CA PHE A 134 13.00 10.90 -9.28
C PHE A 134 12.42 12.07 -8.49
N MET A 135 11.10 12.16 -8.47
CA MET A 135 10.35 13.05 -7.59
C MET A 135 9.53 12.19 -6.64
N VAL A 136 9.61 12.46 -5.35
CA VAL A 136 8.83 11.73 -4.33
C VAL A 136 7.82 12.69 -3.71
N ASP A 137 6.54 12.30 -3.72
CA ASP A 137 5.48 12.98 -3.00
C ASP A 137 4.91 12.06 -1.92
N VAL A 138 4.45 12.66 -0.82
CA VAL A 138 3.84 11.94 0.30
C VAL A 138 2.42 12.43 0.49
N GLU A 139 1.46 11.51 0.31
CA GLU A 139 0.04 11.75 0.52
C GLU A 139 -0.42 11.13 1.84
N ASP A 140 -1.23 11.85 2.59
CA ASP A 140 -1.83 11.33 3.83
C ASP A 140 -3.08 10.50 3.56
N VAL A 141 -3.16 9.35 4.23
CA VAL A 141 -4.38 8.55 4.31
C VAL A 141 -5.20 9.03 5.51
N LYS A 142 -6.18 9.91 5.25
CA LYS A 142 -6.99 10.59 6.28
C LYS A 142 -7.55 9.66 7.35
N VAL A 143 -8.07 8.49 6.94
CA VAL A 143 -8.68 7.51 7.85
C VAL A 143 -7.93 6.19 7.75
N ARG A 144 -7.00 5.96 8.69
CA ARG A 144 -6.14 4.76 8.72
C ARG A 144 -6.95 3.48 8.89
N ASP A 145 -7.94 3.51 9.78
CA ASP A 145 -8.76 2.35 10.12
C ASP A 145 -9.79 1.98 9.03
N ALA A 146 -9.99 2.85 8.02
CA ALA A 146 -10.78 2.57 6.82
C ALA A 146 -9.92 2.13 5.61
N ASN A 147 -8.60 1.95 5.80
CA ASN A 147 -7.71 1.44 4.77
C ASN A 147 -7.34 -0.01 5.06
N ALA A 148 -7.70 -0.92 4.14
CA ALA A 148 -7.55 -2.35 4.34
C ALA A 148 -6.09 -2.79 4.51
N THR A 149 -5.15 -2.17 3.80
CA THR A 149 -3.71 -2.48 3.90
C THR A 149 -3.17 -2.12 5.28
N LEU A 150 -3.51 -0.92 5.79
CA LEU A 150 -3.05 -0.46 7.11
C LEU A 150 -3.65 -1.28 8.24
N VAL A 151 -4.94 -1.66 8.12
CA VAL A 151 -5.60 -2.56 9.08
C VAL A 151 -4.96 -3.95 9.08
N ALA A 152 -4.64 -4.51 7.91
CA ALA A 152 -3.96 -5.79 7.81
C ALA A 152 -2.57 -5.76 8.47
N GLN A 153 -1.80 -4.69 8.26
CA GLN A 153 -0.50 -4.47 8.88
C GLN A 153 -0.60 -4.30 10.39
N ASN A 154 -1.62 -3.60 10.88
CA ASN A 154 -1.87 -3.44 12.31
C ASN A 154 -2.16 -4.80 12.96
N ILE A 155 -3.00 -5.64 12.36
CA ILE A 155 -3.26 -7.00 12.84
C ILE A 155 -1.96 -7.81 12.83
N ALA A 156 -1.19 -7.79 11.74
CA ALA A 156 0.08 -8.52 11.62
C ALA A 156 1.07 -8.10 12.72
N SER A 157 1.25 -6.81 12.95
CA SER A 157 2.11 -6.29 14.04
C SER A 157 1.63 -6.72 15.43
N GLN A 158 0.32 -6.80 15.68
CA GLN A 158 -0.20 -7.31 16.95
C GLN A 158 0.09 -8.80 17.12
N LEU A 159 0.02 -9.60 16.05
CA LEU A 159 0.37 -11.03 16.07
C LEU A 159 1.87 -11.25 16.37
N GLU A 160 2.74 -10.44 15.78
CA GLU A 160 4.19 -10.45 16.07
C GLU A 160 4.48 -10.12 17.54
N ASN A 161 3.70 -9.19 18.11
CA ASN A 161 3.75 -8.85 19.53
C ASN A 161 3.05 -9.89 20.45
N ARG A 162 2.78 -11.12 19.95
CA ARG A 162 2.19 -12.24 20.69
C ARG A 162 0.79 -11.96 21.27
N ILE A 163 0.05 -11.02 20.67
CA ILE A 163 -1.36 -10.80 21.02
C ILE A 163 -2.20 -11.91 20.38
N SER A 164 -3.19 -12.44 21.12
CA SER A 164 -4.11 -13.45 20.60
C SER A 164 -4.77 -12.97 19.31
N PHE A 165 -4.76 -13.80 18.27
CA PHE A 165 -5.31 -13.47 16.96
C PHE A 165 -6.80 -13.07 17.03
N ARG A 166 -7.59 -13.72 17.89
CA ARG A 166 -9.02 -13.38 18.10
C ARG A 166 -9.18 -11.97 18.63
N ARG A 167 -8.35 -11.56 19.59
CA ARG A 167 -8.37 -10.22 20.17
C ARG A 167 -7.91 -9.19 19.15
N ALA A 168 -6.83 -9.46 18.42
CA ALA A 168 -6.31 -8.56 17.38
C ALA A 168 -7.33 -8.31 16.28
N MET A 169 -7.97 -9.37 15.73
CA MET A 169 -8.98 -9.26 14.70
C MET A 169 -10.22 -8.49 15.18
N LYS A 170 -10.79 -8.86 16.33
CA LYS A 170 -11.98 -8.19 16.88
C LYS A 170 -11.71 -6.72 17.20
N LYS A 171 -10.54 -6.39 17.76
CA LYS A 171 -10.16 -5.01 18.04
C LYS A 171 -10.07 -4.19 16.75
N ALA A 172 -9.40 -4.72 15.73
CA ALA A 172 -9.27 -4.04 14.43
C ALA A 172 -10.64 -3.83 13.76
N MET A 173 -11.52 -4.83 13.81
CA MET A 173 -12.89 -4.72 13.28
C MET A 173 -13.70 -3.65 14.01
N SER A 174 -13.69 -3.65 15.33
CA SER A 174 -14.39 -2.65 16.14
C SER A 174 -13.86 -1.23 15.91
N GLN A 175 -12.56 -1.05 15.68
CA GLN A 175 -11.98 0.25 15.35
C GLN A 175 -12.40 0.71 13.95
N ALA A 176 -12.38 -0.19 12.97
CA ALA A 176 -12.81 0.10 11.63
C ALA A 176 -14.32 0.44 11.55
N MET A 177 -15.18 -0.31 12.23
CA MET A 177 -16.64 -0.06 12.25
C MET A 177 -17.03 1.27 12.90
N LYS A 178 -16.14 1.89 13.67
CA LYS A 178 -16.34 3.28 14.18
C LYS A 178 -16.16 4.34 13.11
N GLN A 179 -15.53 3.97 11.99
CA GLN A 179 -15.41 4.82 10.83
C GLN A 179 -16.64 4.63 9.93
N ASP A 180 -16.80 5.50 8.95
CA ASP A 180 -17.92 5.43 8.00
C ASP A 180 -17.73 4.29 6.98
N ILE A 181 -17.73 3.03 7.46
CA ILE A 181 -17.67 1.82 6.64
C ILE A 181 -18.93 0.97 6.85
N LYS A 182 -19.37 0.28 5.78
CA LYS A 182 -20.58 -0.55 5.78
C LYS A 182 -20.33 -2.01 6.16
N GLY A 183 -19.06 -2.42 6.14
CA GLY A 183 -18.69 -3.76 6.57
C GLY A 183 -17.21 -4.05 6.46
N ILE A 184 -16.76 -5.00 7.26
CA ILE A 184 -15.39 -5.47 7.30
C ILE A 184 -15.33 -6.99 7.42
N LYS A 185 -14.37 -7.60 6.73
CA LYS A 185 -14.03 -9.01 6.86
C LYS A 185 -12.53 -9.15 7.06
N THR A 186 -12.17 -9.91 8.07
CA THR A 186 -10.77 -10.23 8.36
C THR A 186 -10.57 -11.74 8.33
N MET A 187 -9.42 -12.18 7.80
CA MET A 187 -9.05 -13.59 7.74
C MET A 187 -7.58 -13.73 8.13
N CYS A 188 -7.31 -14.60 9.08
CA CYS A 188 -5.95 -15.01 9.44
C CYS A 188 -5.75 -16.47 9.09
N SER A 189 -4.62 -16.79 8.44
CA SER A 189 -4.29 -18.15 7.98
C SER A 189 -2.86 -18.51 8.37
N GLY A 190 -2.68 -19.69 8.94
CA GLY A 190 -1.38 -20.19 9.39
C GLY A 190 -1.48 -20.94 10.71
N ARG A 191 -0.34 -21.06 11.42
CA ARG A 191 -0.26 -21.68 12.75
C ARG A 191 -0.75 -20.72 13.83
N LEU A 192 -2.06 -20.55 13.91
CA LEU A 192 -2.71 -19.60 14.82
C LEU A 192 -2.50 -20.01 16.28
N GLY A 193 -1.89 -19.12 17.06
CA GLY A 193 -1.58 -19.37 18.47
C GLY A 193 -0.50 -20.42 18.70
N GLY A 194 0.31 -20.76 17.68
CA GLY A 194 1.36 -21.76 17.78
C GLY A 194 0.90 -23.21 17.56
N ALA A 195 -0.35 -23.42 17.11
CA ALA A 195 -0.87 -24.76 16.83
C ALA A 195 -0.02 -25.46 15.76
N GLU A 196 0.17 -26.78 15.89
CA GLU A 196 0.94 -27.57 14.91
C GLU A 196 0.30 -27.59 13.54
N ILE A 197 -1.03 -27.73 13.50
CA ILE A 197 -1.79 -27.76 12.25
C ILE A 197 -2.24 -26.34 11.92
N ALA A 198 -1.89 -25.87 10.72
CA ALA A 198 -2.31 -24.58 10.22
C ALA A 198 -3.83 -24.58 9.96
N ARG A 199 -4.48 -23.49 10.30
CA ARG A 199 -5.89 -23.27 10.02
C ARG A 199 -6.17 -21.84 9.61
N SER A 200 -7.35 -21.62 9.05
CA SER A 200 -7.84 -20.30 8.66
C SER A 200 -9.05 -19.93 9.49
N GLU A 201 -8.99 -18.79 10.13
CA GLU A 201 -10.09 -18.20 10.90
C GLU A 201 -10.57 -16.92 10.22
N THR A 202 -11.88 -16.77 10.10
CA THR A 202 -12.48 -15.63 9.44
C THR A 202 -13.54 -15.01 10.34
N TYR A 203 -13.46 -13.69 10.51
CA TYR A 203 -14.50 -12.89 11.18
C TYR A 203 -15.00 -11.81 10.22
N HIS A 204 -16.28 -11.49 10.31
CA HIS A 204 -16.89 -10.42 9.51
C HIS A 204 -17.93 -9.68 10.33
N GLU A 205 -18.12 -8.42 10.00
CA GLU A 205 -19.13 -7.55 10.60
C GLU A 205 -19.69 -6.63 9.50
N GLY A 206 -21.00 -6.45 9.46
CA GLY A 206 -21.67 -5.76 8.38
C GLY A 206 -21.77 -6.58 7.09
N THR A 207 -22.00 -5.91 5.97
CA THR A 207 -22.18 -6.51 4.64
C THR A 207 -20.95 -6.33 3.77
N ILE A 208 -20.61 -7.35 2.95
CA ILE A 208 -19.48 -7.27 2.01
C ILE A 208 -19.87 -7.95 0.70
N PRO A 209 -20.45 -7.18 -0.22
CA PRO A 209 -20.92 -7.70 -1.51
C PRO A 209 -19.74 -7.86 -2.49
N LEU A 210 -18.99 -8.96 -2.40
CA LEU A 210 -17.80 -9.19 -3.22
C LEU A 210 -18.09 -9.27 -4.71
N GLN A 211 -19.28 -9.73 -5.10
CA GLN A 211 -19.69 -9.89 -6.50
C GLN A 211 -20.18 -8.59 -7.15
N THR A 212 -20.61 -7.63 -6.36
CA THR A 212 -21.14 -6.36 -6.87
C THR A 212 -20.00 -5.45 -7.34
N LEU A 213 -19.92 -5.16 -8.64
CA LEU A 213 -18.84 -4.36 -9.23
C LEU A 213 -18.85 -2.90 -8.76
N ARG A 214 -20.04 -2.33 -8.58
CA ARG A 214 -20.20 -0.95 -8.10
C ARG A 214 -19.86 -0.76 -6.61
N ALA A 215 -19.68 -1.86 -5.86
CA ALA A 215 -19.29 -1.80 -4.45
C ALA A 215 -17.82 -1.41 -4.31
N ASP A 216 -17.53 -0.33 -3.58
CA ASP A 216 -16.16 0.08 -3.25
C ASP A 216 -15.60 -0.80 -2.15
N ILE A 217 -14.86 -1.82 -2.53
CA ILE A 217 -14.18 -2.75 -1.63
C ILE A 217 -12.69 -2.50 -1.69
N ASP A 218 -12.13 -2.16 -0.53
CA ASP A 218 -10.70 -2.08 -0.32
C ASP A 218 -10.17 -3.43 0.18
N TYR A 219 -8.98 -3.82 -0.29
CA TYR A 219 -8.37 -5.11 0.02
C TYR A 219 -6.93 -4.92 0.47
N GLY A 220 -6.60 -5.48 1.62
CA GLY A 220 -5.25 -5.47 2.18
C GLY A 220 -4.75 -6.88 2.49
N PHE A 221 -3.47 -7.09 2.25
CA PHE A 221 -2.75 -8.30 2.63
C PHE A 221 -1.49 -7.94 3.40
N ALA A 222 -1.25 -8.63 4.50
CA ALA A 222 -0.02 -8.52 5.28
C ALA A 222 0.40 -9.89 5.81
N GLU A 223 1.69 -10.06 6.01
CA GLU A 223 2.26 -11.25 6.64
C GLU A 223 2.83 -10.89 8.01
N ALA A 224 2.50 -11.67 9.03
CA ALA A 224 3.08 -11.59 10.36
C ALA A 224 4.17 -12.66 10.49
N ASN A 225 5.39 -12.25 10.82
CA ASN A 225 6.51 -13.16 11.07
C ASN A 225 6.51 -13.55 12.55
N THR A 226 6.01 -14.75 12.85
CA THR A 226 5.98 -15.27 14.21
C THR A 226 7.07 -16.32 14.42
N THR A 227 7.37 -16.64 15.69
CA THR A 227 8.35 -17.69 16.04
C THR A 227 7.97 -19.07 15.49
N TYR A 228 6.67 -19.31 15.24
CA TYR A 228 6.15 -20.58 14.72
C TYR A 228 5.94 -20.60 13.20
N GLY A 229 6.32 -19.53 12.52
CA GLY A 229 6.17 -19.37 11.07
C GLY A 229 5.41 -18.12 10.67
N ARG A 230 5.08 -18.01 9.40
CA ARG A 230 4.34 -16.86 8.86
C ARG A 230 2.84 -17.06 8.96
N ILE A 231 2.13 -16.02 9.36
CA ILE A 231 0.68 -15.95 9.38
C ILE A 231 0.24 -14.92 8.35
N GLY A 232 -0.55 -15.34 7.36
CA GLY A 232 -1.13 -14.45 6.36
C GLY A 232 -2.40 -13.79 6.90
N VAL A 233 -2.47 -12.48 6.80
CA VAL A 233 -3.63 -11.67 7.19
C VAL A 233 -4.23 -11.04 5.95
N LYS A 234 -5.53 -11.27 5.71
CA LYS A 234 -6.30 -10.66 4.62
C LYS A 234 -7.44 -9.85 5.21
N VAL A 235 -7.63 -8.64 4.69
CA VAL A 235 -8.68 -7.74 5.15
C VAL A 235 -9.44 -7.21 3.94
N TRP A 236 -10.76 -7.20 4.02
CA TRP A 236 -11.68 -6.57 3.07
C TRP A 236 -12.50 -5.54 3.81
N ILE A 237 -12.56 -4.33 3.29
CA ILE A 237 -13.34 -3.22 3.85
C ILE A 237 -14.31 -2.73 2.76
N TYR A 238 -15.58 -2.74 3.08
CA TYR A 238 -16.63 -2.21 2.21
C TYR A 238 -16.99 -0.79 2.63
N LYS A 239 -16.73 0.18 1.76
CA LYS A 239 -16.96 1.61 2.01
C LYS A 239 -18.34 2.07 1.55
N GLY A 240 -18.98 1.34 0.65
CA GLY A 240 -20.27 1.68 0.08
C GLY A 240 -20.32 1.45 -1.42
N GLU A 241 -21.38 1.87 -2.08
CA GLU A 241 -21.55 1.77 -3.52
C GLU A 241 -21.21 3.11 -4.18
N ILE A 242 -20.49 3.04 -5.30
CA ILE A 242 -20.23 4.18 -6.19
C ILE A 242 -21.18 4.03 -7.38
N ILE A 243 -22.17 4.88 -7.44
CA ILE A 243 -23.11 4.94 -8.55
C ILE A 243 -22.65 6.09 -9.44
N PRO A 244 -22.29 5.84 -10.73
CA PRO A 244 -21.96 6.91 -11.63
C PRO A 244 -23.17 7.82 -11.81
N GLU A 245 -22.99 9.11 -11.57
CA GLU A 245 -24.01 10.11 -11.89
C GLU A 245 -24.29 10.04 -13.40
N LYS A 246 -25.56 9.91 -13.76
CA LYS A 246 -25.97 10.08 -15.15
C LYS A 246 -25.61 11.51 -15.54
N LYS A 247 -24.61 11.70 -16.39
CA LYS A 247 -24.46 12.97 -17.11
C LYS A 247 -25.78 13.19 -17.84
N ASN A 248 -26.56 14.16 -17.38
CA ASN A 248 -27.68 14.65 -18.16
C ASN A 248 -27.06 15.03 -19.51
N ARG A 249 -27.36 14.25 -20.55
CA ARG A 249 -27.25 14.75 -21.93
C ARG A 249 -28.24 15.88 -21.96
N GLU A 250 -27.77 17.12 -21.86
CA GLU A 250 -28.51 18.26 -22.32
C GLU A 250 -28.82 17.95 -23.78
N GLU A 251 -30.08 17.70 -24.04
CA GLU A 251 -30.64 17.65 -25.35
C GLU A 251 -30.48 19.06 -25.93
N GLY A 252 -29.35 19.30 -26.57
CA GLY A 252 -29.18 20.37 -27.53
C GLY A 252 -29.89 19.95 -28.81
N GLY A 253 -31.20 19.87 -28.73
CA GLY A 253 -32.05 19.92 -29.89
C GLY A 253 -32.40 21.38 -30.13
N GLU A 254 -31.87 21.94 -31.16
CA GLU A 254 -32.52 23.02 -31.90
C GLU A 254 -31.97 23.04 -33.33
N ALA A 255 -32.96 22.78 -34.20
CA ALA A 255 -33.26 23.24 -35.54
C ALA A 255 -32.14 23.25 -36.59
#